data_bda385a867c298b97ea03089aafc12e1
#
_entry.id   bda385a867c298b97ea03089aafc12e1
#
_cell.length_a   1.000
_cell.length_b   1.000
_cell.length_c   1.000
_cell.angle_alpha   90.00
_cell.angle_beta   90.00
_cell.angle_gamma   90.00
#
_symmetry.space_group_name_H-M   'P 1'
#
loop_
_entity.id
_entity.type
_entity.pdbx_description
1 polymer ?
#
loop_
_entity_poly.entity_id
_entity_poly.type
_entity_poly.pdbx_seq_one_letter_code
_entity_poly.pdbx_strand_id
1 'polypeptide(L)'
;MSSTRMTDERESRSSQPVPPILPNPPVVSTSLPPSNAAPSVIRDFLNKRGSGRIADNSFAALMLLCALSIFGIVLFIFGILVLHSRPSLVAFGLKFFTRQAWDPVSGDFGALPFIYGTLATSVLALCMAVPLALGVAVFLTELCPRPLRAPISFLTELLAAIPSVVYGLWAVFVLVPLMRDIIGPMLVKTLGWTGLFSGANFGVGLLTASMILAIMILPIISSLTRDIMNAVPNSQREAVLALGATRWEMIRIGVLRNSRIGIVGAIMLGLGRALGETMAVTMVIGNHPSIAKSLFAPANTLASVIAGEFSEATSDMYLSALIEIGLALFLVTIVVNAIARLMVWAVTRNAPAQVH
;
A
#
# COMPACT_ATOMS: atom_id res chain seq x y z
N MET A 1 7.37 33.93 -79.29
CA MET A 1 7.87 32.69 -79.86
C MET A 1 7.95 31.66 -78.79
N SER A 2 7.11 30.66 -78.83
CA SER A 2 7.12 29.29 -78.37
C SER A 2 5.77 28.91 -77.68
N SER A 3 4.74 28.71 -78.55
CA SER A 3 3.46 28.08 -78.20
C SER A 3 3.18 26.96 -79.19
N THR A 4 4.08 25.93 -79.26
CA THR A 4 3.88 24.83 -80.24
C THR A 4 4.61 23.56 -79.77
N ARG A 5 4.36 23.15 -78.49
CA ARG A 5 4.89 21.85 -77.98
C ARG A 5 4.00 21.13 -76.99
N MET A 6 2.68 21.42 -76.93
CA MET A 6 1.77 20.80 -75.98
C MET A 6 0.59 20.01 -76.60
N THR A 7 0.63 19.78 -77.93
CA THR A 7 -0.46 19.06 -78.62
C THR A 7 -0.08 17.68 -79.10
N ASP A 8 1.18 17.23 -78.99
CA ASP A 8 1.63 15.97 -79.62
C ASP A 8 1.76 14.76 -78.64
N GLU A 9 1.58 14.98 -77.35
CA GLU A 9 1.64 13.88 -76.35
C GLU A 9 0.28 13.23 -76.02
N ARG A 10 -0.86 13.71 -76.55
CA ARG A 10 -2.17 13.13 -76.29
C ARG A 10 -2.61 12.08 -77.31
N GLU A 11 -2.04 12.01 -78.48
CA GLU A 11 -2.41 11.05 -79.51
C GLU A 11 -1.65 9.71 -79.48
N SER A 12 -0.53 9.60 -78.74
CA SER A 12 0.23 8.35 -78.65
C SER A 12 -0.23 7.35 -77.58
N ARG A 13 -1.27 7.69 -76.79
CA ARG A 13 -1.78 6.80 -75.71
C ARG A 13 -3.00 5.96 -76.10
N SER A 14 -3.52 6.04 -77.32
CA SER A 14 -4.75 5.35 -77.73
C SER A 14 -4.56 3.99 -78.39
N SER A 15 -3.38 3.41 -78.46
CA SER A 15 -3.08 2.15 -79.15
C SER A 15 -2.33 1.10 -78.34
N GLN A 16 -2.56 1.05 -77.01
CA GLN A 16 -2.12 -0.14 -76.27
C GLN A 16 -3.21 -1.26 -76.39
N PRO A 17 -2.85 -2.45 -76.80
CA PRO A 17 -3.80 -3.59 -76.92
C PRO A 17 -4.22 -3.95 -75.45
N VAL A 18 -5.56 -4.03 -75.26
CA VAL A 18 -6.20 -4.52 -74.01
C VAL A 18 -5.67 -5.93 -73.74
N PRO A 19 -5.08 -6.18 -72.55
CA PRO A 19 -4.62 -7.53 -72.21
C PRO A 19 -5.79 -8.49 -72.21
N PRO A 20 -5.62 -9.76 -72.68
CA PRO A 20 -6.70 -10.74 -72.72
C PRO A 20 -7.28 -10.94 -71.33
N ILE A 21 -8.61 -10.89 -71.21
CA ILE A 21 -9.38 -11.19 -69.99
C ILE A 21 -9.07 -12.64 -69.66
N LEU A 22 -8.28 -12.85 -68.64
CA LEU A 22 -8.06 -14.17 -68.04
C LEU A 22 -9.40 -14.73 -67.57
N PRO A 23 -9.73 -15.98 -67.87
CA PRO A 23 -10.94 -16.62 -67.39
C PRO A 23 -10.93 -16.60 -65.87
N ASN A 24 -12.05 -16.17 -65.27
CA ASN A 24 -12.23 -16.19 -63.83
C ASN A 24 -11.81 -17.56 -63.28
N PRO A 25 -10.98 -17.62 -62.25
CA PRO A 25 -10.67 -18.89 -61.60
C PRO A 25 -11.98 -19.54 -61.15
N PRO A 26 -12.11 -20.88 -61.28
CA PRO A 26 -13.31 -21.58 -60.86
C PRO A 26 -13.63 -21.19 -59.43
N VAL A 27 -14.87 -20.74 -59.21
CA VAL A 27 -15.39 -20.49 -57.87
C VAL A 27 -15.40 -21.85 -57.17
N VAL A 28 -14.32 -22.11 -56.41
CA VAL A 28 -14.29 -23.22 -55.46
C VAL A 28 -15.33 -22.85 -54.42
N SER A 29 -16.51 -23.43 -54.52
CA SER A 29 -17.48 -23.40 -53.43
C SER A 29 -16.89 -24.16 -52.26
N THR A 30 -16.08 -23.44 -51.46
CA THR A 30 -15.74 -23.87 -50.11
C THR A 30 -17.04 -23.81 -49.33
N SER A 31 -17.82 -24.89 -49.40
CA SER A 31 -18.83 -25.18 -48.39
C SER A 31 -18.08 -25.25 -47.07
N LEU A 32 -18.13 -24.15 -46.30
CA LEU A 32 -17.68 -24.16 -44.92
C LEU A 32 -18.34 -25.36 -44.24
N PRO A 33 -17.59 -26.25 -43.58
CA PRO A 33 -18.20 -27.35 -42.84
C PRO A 33 -19.20 -26.74 -41.86
N PRO A 34 -20.37 -27.38 -41.64
CA PRO A 34 -21.37 -26.85 -40.73
C PRO A 34 -20.72 -26.52 -39.39
N SER A 35 -20.99 -25.32 -38.88
CA SER A 35 -20.36 -24.75 -37.64
C SER A 35 -20.56 -25.58 -36.36
N ASN A 36 -21.22 -26.75 -36.49
CA ASN A 36 -21.48 -27.67 -35.38
C ASN A 36 -20.46 -28.81 -35.23
N ALA A 37 -19.43 -28.86 -36.05
CA ALA A 37 -18.34 -29.82 -35.88
C ALA A 37 -17.18 -29.19 -35.05
N ALA A 38 -17.46 -28.76 -33.82
CA ALA A 38 -16.40 -28.67 -32.84
C ALA A 38 -15.72 -30.05 -32.75
N PRO A 39 -14.38 -30.15 -32.86
CA PRO A 39 -13.69 -31.43 -32.82
C PRO A 39 -14.23 -32.25 -31.65
N SER A 40 -14.55 -33.52 -31.90
CA SER A 40 -15.12 -34.47 -30.92
C SER A 40 -14.32 -34.50 -29.63
N VAL A 41 -13.02 -34.23 -29.70
CA VAL A 41 -12.10 -34.11 -28.59
C VAL A 41 -12.47 -32.98 -27.61
N ILE A 42 -12.92 -31.82 -28.09
CA ILE A 42 -13.36 -30.71 -27.21
C ILE A 42 -14.71 -31.03 -26.59
N ARG A 43 -15.60 -31.70 -27.34
CA ARG A 43 -16.91 -32.11 -26.85
C ARG A 43 -16.80 -33.26 -25.83
N ASP A 44 -15.88 -34.21 -26.02
CA ASP A 44 -15.58 -35.28 -25.08
C ASP A 44 -14.86 -34.75 -23.83
N PHE A 45 -13.98 -33.77 -24.00
CA PHE A 45 -13.37 -33.05 -22.87
C PHE A 45 -14.38 -32.26 -22.04
N LEU A 46 -15.34 -31.61 -22.70
CA LEU A 46 -16.43 -30.88 -22.04
C LEU A 46 -17.50 -31.81 -21.41
N ASN A 47 -17.76 -32.99 -22.01
CA ASN A 47 -18.68 -33.99 -21.44
C ASN A 47 -18.07 -34.82 -20.31
N LYS A 48 -16.74 -34.95 -20.21
CA LYS A 48 -16.05 -35.52 -19.07
C LYS A 48 -16.15 -34.66 -17.79
N ARG A 49 -16.82 -33.50 -17.84
CA ARG A 49 -17.06 -32.58 -16.75
C ARG A 49 -18.02 -33.04 -15.65
N GLY A 50 -18.55 -34.27 -15.70
CA GLY A 50 -19.29 -34.81 -14.56
C GLY A 50 -18.48 -34.94 -13.27
N SER A 51 -17.17 -35.13 -13.37
CA SER A 51 -16.24 -35.15 -12.24
C SER A 51 -15.75 -33.73 -11.83
N GLY A 52 -15.81 -32.76 -12.74
CA GLY A 52 -15.34 -31.38 -12.46
C GLY A 52 -16.21 -30.64 -11.45
N ARG A 53 -17.54 -30.89 -11.45
CA ARG A 53 -18.46 -30.19 -10.54
C ARG A 53 -18.24 -30.58 -9.07
N ILE A 54 -17.84 -31.82 -8.79
CA ILE A 54 -17.50 -32.27 -7.44
C ILE A 54 -16.16 -31.66 -7.04
N ALA A 55 -15.16 -31.64 -7.95
CA ALA A 55 -13.88 -31.03 -7.70
C ALA A 55 -14.01 -29.51 -7.49
N ASP A 56 -14.81 -28.81 -8.29
CA ASP A 56 -15.07 -27.37 -8.15
C ASP A 56 -15.78 -27.05 -6.81
N ASN A 57 -16.79 -27.86 -6.44
CA ASN A 57 -17.47 -27.69 -5.16
C ASN A 57 -16.54 -27.99 -3.97
N SER A 58 -15.71 -29.01 -4.09
CA SER A 58 -14.73 -29.37 -3.04
C SER A 58 -13.68 -28.26 -2.89
N PHE A 59 -13.21 -27.70 -4.01
CA PHE A 59 -12.29 -26.57 -4.01
C PHE A 59 -12.95 -25.31 -3.39
N ALA A 60 -14.18 -24.98 -3.78
CA ALA A 60 -14.91 -23.85 -3.22
C ALA A 60 -15.14 -24.03 -1.71
N ALA A 61 -15.52 -25.25 -1.28
CA ALA A 61 -15.69 -25.58 0.14
C ALA A 61 -14.36 -25.44 0.92
N LEU A 62 -13.25 -25.90 0.36
CA LEU A 62 -11.93 -25.77 0.96
C LEU A 62 -11.54 -24.28 1.10
N MET A 63 -11.74 -23.46 0.06
CA MET A 63 -11.47 -22.03 0.11
C MET A 63 -12.35 -21.31 1.15
N LEU A 64 -13.63 -21.68 1.22
CA LEU A 64 -14.55 -21.16 2.25
C LEU A 64 -14.07 -21.54 3.66
N LEU A 65 -13.67 -22.79 3.86
CA LEU A 65 -13.15 -23.27 5.14
C LEU A 65 -11.89 -22.53 5.55
N CYS A 66 -10.94 -22.29 4.62
CA CYS A 66 -9.76 -21.47 4.86
C CYS A 66 -10.13 -20.02 5.23
N ALA A 67 -11.10 -19.42 4.55
CA ALA A 67 -11.56 -18.07 4.86
C ALA A 67 -12.22 -18.01 6.25
N LEU A 68 -13.07 -18.98 6.57
CA LEU A 68 -13.72 -19.07 7.88
C LEU A 68 -12.72 -19.36 9.01
N SER A 69 -11.66 -20.14 8.76
CA SER A 69 -10.62 -20.39 9.76
C SER A 69 -9.85 -19.12 10.12
N ILE A 70 -9.50 -18.27 9.14
CA ILE A 70 -8.85 -16.98 9.42
C ILE A 70 -9.76 -16.09 10.27
N PHE A 71 -11.04 -15.99 9.90
CA PHE A 71 -12.02 -15.23 10.67
C PHE A 71 -12.20 -15.79 12.08
N GLY A 72 -12.26 -17.12 12.21
CA GLY A 72 -12.34 -17.81 13.50
C GLY A 72 -11.13 -17.54 14.40
N ILE A 73 -9.90 -17.55 13.84
CA ILE A 73 -8.67 -17.22 14.58
C ILE A 73 -8.72 -15.78 15.09
N VAL A 74 -9.14 -14.82 14.26
CA VAL A 74 -9.25 -13.41 14.67
C VAL A 74 -10.25 -13.24 15.82
N LEU A 75 -11.43 -13.88 15.74
CA LEU A 75 -12.42 -13.87 16.83
C LEU A 75 -11.91 -14.56 18.08
N PHE A 76 -11.17 -15.65 17.94
CA PHE A 76 -10.57 -16.38 19.05
C PHE A 76 -9.53 -15.53 19.79
N ILE A 77 -8.61 -14.86 19.05
CA ILE A 77 -7.64 -13.93 19.63
C ILE A 77 -8.36 -12.80 20.37
N PHE A 78 -9.38 -12.19 19.74
CA PHE A 78 -10.19 -11.16 20.38
C PHE A 78 -10.83 -11.65 21.68
N GLY A 79 -11.41 -12.84 21.65
CA GLY A 79 -12.04 -13.46 22.84
C GLY A 79 -11.02 -13.71 23.97
N ILE A 80 -9.82 -14.20 23.65
CA ILE A 80 -8.74 -14.39 24.63
C ILE A 80 -8.31 -13.05 25.22
N LEU A 81 -8.11 -12.02 24.40
CA LEU A 81 -7.74 -10.69 24.88
C LEU A 81 -8.79 -10.13 25.85
N VAL A 82 -10.08 -10.26 25.52
CA VAL A 82 -11.18 -9.81 26.39
C VAL A 82 -11.23 -10.62 27.69
N LEU A 83 -11.00 -11.92 27.65
CA LEU A 83 -11.04 -12.78 28.82
C LEU A 83 -9.89 -12.46 29.81
N HIS A 84 -8.68 -12.28 29.32
CA HIS A 84 -7.50 -12.03 30.16
C HIS A 84 -7.37 -10.56 30.57
N SER A 85 -7.99 -9.62 29.85
CA SER A 85 -8.06 -8.20 30.26
C SER A 85 -9.19 -7.92 31.28
N ARG A 86 -10.03 -8.91 31.65
CA ARG A 86 -11.15 -8.71 32.58
C ARG A 86 -10.77 -8.05 33.90
N PRO A 87 -9.68 -8.42 34.62
CA PRO A 87 -9.31 -7.76 35.87
C PRO A 87 -9.10 -6.26 35.70
N SER A 88 -8.39 -5.85 34.67
CA SER A 88 -8.12 -4.44 34.34
C SER A 88 -9.39 -3.72 33.86
N LEU A 89 -10.20 -4.37 32.97
CA LEU A 89 -11.47 -3.83 32.49
C LEU A 89 -12.47 -3.58 33.62
N VAL A 90 -12.54 -4.44 34.65
CA VAL A 90 -13.41 -4.26 35.79
C VAL A 90 -12.91 -3.15 36.71
N ALA A 91 -11.58 -3.03 36.89
CA ALA A 91 -10.96 -2.03 37.74
C ALA A 91 -11.06 -0.61 37.14
N PHE A 92 -10.76 -0.46 35.87
CA PHE A 92 -10.63 0.86 35.21
C PHE A 92 -11.78 1.17 34.24
N GLY A 93 -12.44 0.16 33.68
CA GLY A 93 -13.52 0.32 32.71
C GLY A 93 -13.08 1.13 31.48
N LEU A 94 -14.03 1.86 30.90
CA LEU A 94 -13.75 2.71 29.74
C LEU A 94 -12.78 3.89 30.03
N LYS A 95 -12.57 4.20 31.31
CA LYS A 95 -11.61 5.24 31.70
C LYS A 95 -10.17 4.85 31.39
N PHE A 96 -9.85 3.57 31.26
CA PHE A 96 -8.57 3.08 30.81
C PHE A 96 -8.11 3.73 29.50
N PHE A 97 -8.99 3.88 28.53
CA PHE A 97 -8.67 4.48 27.22
C PHE A 97 -8.44 6.00 27.26
N THR A 98 -8.86 6.68 28.33
CA THR A 98 -8.77 8.13 28.46
C THR A 98 -7.78 8.59 29.56
N ARG A 99 -7.29 7.68 30.39
CA ARG A 99 -6.31 7.97 31.43
C ARG A 99 -4.90 8.11 30.84
N GLN A 100 -4.13 9.02 31.40
CA GLN A 100 -2.72 9.26 31.03
C GLN A 100 -1.72 8.56 31.94
N ALA A 101 -2.15 8.18 33.16
CA ALA A 101 -1.27 7.55 34.14
C ALA A 101 -0.88 6.14 33.70
N TRP A 102 0.39 5.83 33.82
CA TRP A 102 0.93 4.48 33.64
C TRP A 102 2.02 4.27 34.68
N ASP A 103 1.64 3.68 35.81
CA ASP A 103 2.53 3.42 36.93
C ASP A 103 2.33 2.00 37.45
N PRO A 104 3.23 1.08 37.09
CA PRO A 104 3.19 -0.29 37.58
C PRO A 104 3.33 -0.45 39.08
N VAL A 105 3.96 0.56 39.76
CA VAL A 105 4.20 0.49 41.20
C VAL A 105 2.94 0.82 42.00
N SER A 106 2.23 1.88 41.62
CA SER A 106 0.97 2.26 42.24
C SER A 106 -0.23 1.45 41.72
N GLY A 107 -0.06 0.71 40.61
CA GLY A 107 -1.13 -0.06 39.96
C GLY A 107 -2.14 0.81 39.22
N ASP A 108 -1.77 2.03 38.83
CA ASP A 108 -2.65 2.91 38.04
C ASP A 108 -2.27 2.85 36.55
N PHE A 109 -3.23 2.42 35.72
CA PHE A 109 -3.00 2.14 34.31
C PHE A 109 -3.97 2.90 33.42
N GLY A 110 -3.42 3.39 32.26
CA GLY A 110 -4.18 4.07 31.23
C GLY A 110 -3.51 4.00 29.84
N ALA A 111 -4.29 3.85 28.79
CA ALA A 111 -3.82 3.62 27.44
C ALA A 111 -3.62 4.89 26.60
N LEU A 112 -4.08 6.06 27.04
CA LEU A 112 -4.12 7.27 26.22
C LEU A 112 -2.76 7.69 25.65
N PRO A 113 -1.62 7.69 26.40
CA PRO A 113 -0.32 8.05 25.85
C PRO A 113 0.12 7.11 24.71
N PHE A 114 -0.16 5.83 24.83
CA PHE A 114 0.19 4.80 23.84
C PHE A 114 -0.68 4.89 22.58
N ILE A 115 -1.98 5.16 22.74
CA ILE A 115 -2.89 5.44 21.61
C ILE A 115 -2.39 6.67 20.85
N TYR A 116 -2.11 7.75 21.55
CA TYR A 116 -1.56 8.97 20.97
C TYR A 116 -0.25 8.70 20.23
N GLY A 117 0.69 8.02 20.86
CA GLY A 117 1.99 7.68 20.26
C GLY A 117 1.83 6.85 18.98
N THR A 118 0.97 5.82 19.02
CA THR A 118 0.70 4.96 17.84
C THR A 118 0.11 5.74 16.68
N LEU A 119 -0.89 6.57 16.94
CA LEU A 119 -1.53 7.38 15.90
C LEU A 119 -0.60 8.46 15.35
N ALA A 120 0.10 9.18 16.24
CA ALA A 120 1.00 10.25 15.85
C ALA A 120 2.18 9.73 15.01
N THR A 121 2.85 8.65 15.45
CA THR A 121 3.95 8.05 14.68
C THR A 121 3.50 7.53 13.33
N SER A 122 2.34 6.86 13.27
CA SER A 122 1.81 6.30 12.02
C SER A 122 1.41 7.38 11.03
N VAL A 123 0.73 8.44 11.48
CA VAL A 123 0.33 9.56 10.61
C VAL A 123 1.56 10.31 10.10
N LEU A 124 2.53 10.63 10.96
CA LEU A 124 3.77 11.28 10.55
C LEU A 124 4.57 10.43 9.58
N ALA A 125 4.69 9.12 9.83
CA ALA A 125 5.36 8.20 8.93
C ALA A 125 4.70 8.17 7.55
N LEU A 126 3.37 8.12 7.48
CA LEU A 126 2.64 8.17 6.20
C LEU A 126 2.81 9.51 5.49
N CYS A 127 2.75 10.63 6.21
CA CYS A 127 2.97 11.96 5.62
C CYS A 127 4.34 12.08 4.94
N MET A 128 5.36 11.40 5.49
CA MET A 128 6.70 11.37 4.89
C MET A 128 6.83 10.31 3.80
N ALA A 129 6.32 9.10 4.04
CA ALA A 129 6.51 7.96 3.14
C ALA A 129 5.67 8.04 1.86
N VAL A 130 4.41 8.47 1.94
CA VAL A 130 3.48 8.43 0.80
C VAL A 130 3.95 9.29 -0.38
N PRO A 131 4.35 10.57 -0.20
CA PRO A 131 4.83 11.38 -1.31
C PRO A 131 6.08 10.79 -1.97
N LEU A 132 7.02 10.29 -1.15
CA LEU A 132 8.25 9.67 -1.65
C LEU A 132 7.97 8.36 -2.37
N ALA A 133 7.11 7.49 -1.81
CA ALA A 133 6.75 6.21 -2.41
C ALA A 133 6.01 6.39 -3.74
N LEU A 134 5.10 7.37 -3.83
CA LEU A 134 4.44 7.71 -5.09
C LEU A 134 5.44 8.23 -6.12
N GLY A 135 6.37 9.10 -5.70
CA GLY A 135 7.45 9.59 -6.57
C GLY A 135 8.32 8.46 -7.12
N VAL A 136 8.73 7.53 -6.27
CA VAL A 136 9.51 6.35 -6.67
C VAL A 136 8.69 5.45 -7.62
N ALA A 137 7.42 5.20 -7.34
CA ALA A 137 6.56 4.40 -8.19
C ALA A 137 6.37 5.03 -9.58
N VAL A 138 6.06 6.32 -9.65
CA VAL A 138 5.93 7.07 -10.92
C VAL A 138 7.26 7.06 -11.69
N PHE A 139 8.38 7.30 -11.01
CA PHE A 139 9.69 7.23 -11.63
C PHE A 139 9.96 5.87 -12.27
N LEU A 140 9.74 4.79 -11.52
CA LEU A 140 10.01 3.42 -11.99
C LEU A 140 9.09 2.98 -13.13
N THR A 141 7.82 3.43 -13.13
CA THR A 141 6.86 3.03 -14.18
C THR A 141 7.01 3.83 -15.46
N GLU A 142 7.15 5.16 -15.36
CA GLU A 142 6.99 6.05 -16.51
C GLU A 142 8.29 6.74 -16.97
N LEU A 143 9.24 6.97 -16.07
CA LEU A 143 10.43 7.80 -16.34
C LEU A 143 11.73 6.99 -16.39
N CYS A 144 11.80 5.85 -15.71
CA CYS A 144 13.01 5.07 -15.56
C CYS A 144 13.44 4.42 -16.90
N PRO A 145 14.71 4.57 -17.32
CA PRO A 145 15.27 3.86 -18.46
C PRO A 145 15.13 2.34 -18.29
N ARG A 146 14.81 1.65 -19.38
CA ARG A 146 14.55 0.18 -19.36
C ARG A 146 15.64 -0.63 -18.64
N PRO A 147 16.96 -0.41 -18.85
CA PRO A 147 18.00 -1.22 -18.20
C PRO A 147 18.09 -1.01 -16.69
N LEU A 148 17.69 0.17 -16.17
CA LEU A 148 17.75 0.49 -14.74
C LEU A 148 16.48 0.08 -13.97
N ARG A 149 15.37 -0.16 -14.66
CA ARG A 149 14.09 -0.47 -14.03
C ARG A 149 14.15 -1.75 -13.20
N ALA A 150 14.70 -2.83 -13.74
CA ALA A 150 14.77 -4.11 -13.05
C ALA A 150 15.71 -4.07 -11.82
N PRO A 151 16.95 -3.55 -11.88
CA PRO A 151 17.80 -3.46 -10.70
C PRO A 151 17.24 -2.58 -9.60
N ILE A 152 16.65 -1.40 -9.93
CA ILE A 152 16.09 -0.51 -8.91
C ILE A 152 14.84 -1.14 -8.28
N SER A 153 13.98 -1.79 -9.07
CA SER A 153 12.83 -2.53 -8.55
C SER A 153 13.25 -3.63 -7.60
N PHE A 154 14.27 -4.42 -7.96
CA PHE A 154 14.82 -5.45 -7.10
C PHE A 154 15.36 -4.87 -5.78
N LEU A 155 16.07 -3.73 -5.82
CA LEU A 155 16.55 -3.07 -4.61
C LEU A 155 15.41 -2.60 -3.70
N THR A 156 14.31 -2.06 -4.25
CA THR A 156 13.14 -1.67 -3.45
C THR A 156 12.46 -2.88 -2.80
N GLU A 157 12.37 -4.00 -3.50
CA GLU A 157 11.81 -5.24 -2.96
C GLU A 157 12.73 -5.84 -1.89
N LEU A 158 14.05 -5.79 -2.08
CA LEU A 158 15.04 -6.24 -1.10
C LEU A 158 14.92 -5.43 0.21
N LEU A 159 14.77 -4.10 0.12
CA LEU A 159 14.53 -3.25 1.29
C LEU A 159 13.27 -3.66 2.06
N ALA A 160 12.19 -4.04 1.37
CA ALA A 160 10.97 -4.51 2.02
C ALA A 160 11.16 -5.83 2.79
N ALA A 161 12.13 -6.66 2.38
CA ALA A 161 12.40 -7.97 2.98
C ALA A 161 13.30 -7.91 4.23
N ILE A 162 13.93 -6.76 4.53
CA ILE A 162 14.80 -6.61 5.69
C ILE A 162 13.97 -6.72 6.98
N PRO A 163 14.39 -7.55 7.98
CA PRO A 163 13.73 -7.63 9.27
C PRO A 163 13.70 -6.29 10.01
N SER A 164 12.59 -5.98 10.69
CA SER A 164 12.40 -4.68 11.38
C SER A 164 13.44 -4.42 12.47
N VAL A 165 13.93 -5.48 13.14
CA VAL A 165 15.00 -5.36 14.14
C VAL A 165 16.29 -4.77 13.55
N VAL A 166 16.62 -5.13 12.31
CA VAL A 166 17.82 -4.60 11.62
C VAL A 166 17.65 -3.11 11.36
N TYR A 167 16.46 -2.69 10.94
CA TYR A 167 16.14 -1.26 10.79
C TYR A 167 16.23 -0.51 12.14
N GLY A 168 15.70 -1.11 13.21
CA GLY A 168 15.78 -0.55 14.55
C GLY A 168 17.22 -0.38 15.02
N LEU A 169 18.05 -1.41 14.85
CA LEU A 169 19.46 -1.36 15.21
C LEU A 169 20.23 -0.31 14.39
N TRP A 170 20.01 -0.28 13.07
CA TRP A 170 20.56 0.76 12.21
C TRP A 170 20.14 2.16 12.67
N ALA A 171 18.86 2.32 13.04
CA ALA A 171 18.35 3.60 13.51
C ALA A 171 19.03 4.05 14.81
N VAL A 172 19.27 3.17 15.78
CA VAL A 172 19.97 3.50 17.03
C VAL A 172 21.39 4.01 16.77
N PHE A 173 22.14 3.35 15.87
CA PHE A 173 23.54 3.70 15.63
C PHE A 173 23.74 4.81 14.60
N VAL A 174 22.81 5.00 13.69
CA VAL A 174 22.95 5.98 12.59
C VAL A 174 21.91 7.08 12.67
N LEU A 175 20.62 6.74 12.75
CA LEU A 175 19.55 7.72 12.68
C LEU A 175 19.46 8.57 13.96
N VAL A 176 19.63 7.96 15.15
CA VAL A 176 19.58 8.68 16.44
C VAL A 176 20.71 9.71 16.55
N PRO A 177 22.00 9.40 16.29
CA PRO A 177 23.04 10.42 16.25
C PRO A 177 22.79 11.50 15.19
N LEU A 178 22.33 11.10 13.98
CA LEU A 178 22.01 12.03 12.90
C LEU A 178 20.89 13.01 13.31
N MET A 179 19.86 12.50 13.99
CA MET A 179 18.76 13.32 14.53
C MET A 179 19.22 14.26 15.61
N ARG A 180 20.09 13.79 16.52
CA ARG A 180 20.60 14.61 17.62
C ARG A 180 21.52 15.72 17.15
N ASP A 181 22.46 15.41 16.25
CA ASP A 181 23.59 16.28 15.95
C ASP A 181 23.37 17.15 14.70
N ILE A 182 22.53 16.71 13.75
CA ILE A 182 22.36 17.40 12.45
C ILE A 182 20.91 17.79 12.19
N ILE A 183 20.00 16.81 12.08
CA ILE A 183 18.61 17.06 11.64
C ILE A 183 17.84 17.87 12.67
N GLY A 184 17.96 17.53 13.96
CA GLY A 184 17.25 18.22 15.04
C GLY A 184 17.63 19.68 15.16
N PRO A 185 18.92 20.05 15.28
CA PRO A 185 19.33 21.46 15.28
C PRO A 185 18.88 22.22 14.01
N MET A 186 18.91 21.58 12.84
CA MET A 186 18.41 22.17 11.60
C MET A 186 16.90 22.44 11.68
N LEU A 187 16.10 21.47 12.17
CA LEU A 187 14.65 21.63 12.33
C LEU A 187 14.30 22.71 13.37
N VAL A 188 15.03 22.78 14.49
CA VAL A 188 14.85 23.85 15.47
C VAL A 188 15.11 25.22 14.85
N LYS A 189 16.15 25.35 14.04
CA LYS A 189 16.51 26.62 13.37
C LYS A 189 15.49 27.04 12.32
N THR A 190 14.91 26.09 11.59
CA THR A 190 13.97 26.37 10.45
C THR A 190 12.52 26.40 10.86
N LEU A 191 12.10 25.50 11.75
CA LEU A 191 10.70 25.25 12.13
C LEU A 191 10.42 25.42 13.62
N GLY A 192 11.41 25.88 14.42
CA GLY A 192 11.26 26.09 15.88
C GLY A 192 10.14 27.06 16.25
N TRP A 193 9.80 27.98 15.37
CA TRP A 193 8.67 28.92 15.55
C TRP A 193 7.29 28.22 15.66
N THR A 194 7.16 26.97 15.16
CA THR A 194 5.91 26.20 15.26
C THR A 194 5.64 25.64 16.65
N GLY A 195 6.64 25.62 17.54
CA GLY A 195 6.56 25.00 18.86
C GLY A 195 6.58 23.46 18.86
N LEU A 196 6.47 22.81 17.69
CA LEU A 196 6.52 21.35 17.55
C LEU A 196 7.94 20.79 17.68
N PHE A 197 8.96 21.61 17.44
CA PHE A 197 10.38 21.27 17.51
C PHE A 197 11.06 21.98 18.69
N SER A 198 10.39 22.02 19.86
CA SER A 198 10.88 22.66 21.08
C SER A 198 11.37 21.61 22.08
N GLY A 199 12.30 22.02 22.97
CA GLY A 199 12.82 21.17 24.07
C GLY A 199 14.11 20.44 23.72
N ALA A 200 14.53 19.55 24.62
CA ALA A 200 15.78 18.80 24.50
C ALA A 200 15.65 17.73 23.40
N ASN A 201 16.62 17.73 22.49
CA ASN A 201 16.73 16.73 21.44
C ASN A 201 17.77 15.68 21.81
N PHE A 202 17.34 14.53 22.30
CA PHE A 202 18.22 13.39 22.61
C PHE A 202 18.47 12.50 21.40
N GLY A 203 17.85 12.80 20.25
CA GLY A 203 17.88 11.96 19.05
C GLY A 203 16.86 10.81 19.08
N VAL A 204 16.41 10.37 20.26
CA VAL A 204 15.30 9.43 20.44
C VAL A 204 14.02 10.21 20.69
N GLY A 205 12.91 9.73 20.13
CA GLY A 205 11.62 10.38 20.31
C GLY A 205 10.63 10.06 19.18
N LEU A 206 9.48 10.71 19.22
CA LEU A 206 8.37 10.47 18.33
C LEU A 206 8.75 10.71 16.84
N LEU A 207 9.53 11.76 16.54
CA LEU A 207 9.95 12.05 15.17
C LEU A 207 10.92 11.00 14.63
N THR A 208 11.90 10.56 15.41
CA THR A 208 12.86 9.52 15.00
C THR A 208 12.16 8.21 14.73
N ALA A 209 11.21 7.83 15.60
CA ALA A 209 10.35 6.66 15.40
C ALA A 209 9.50 6.77 14.14
N SER A 210 8.96 7.95 13.85
CA SER A 210 8.19 8.19 12.61
C SER A 210 9.07 8.12 11.37
N MET A 211 10.32 8.59 11.42
CA MET A 211 11.25 8.53 10.28
C MET A 211 11.66 7.10 9.96
N ILE A 212 12.04 6.30 10.96
CA ILE A 212 12.38 4.89 10.68
C ILE A 212 11.18 4.13 10.15
N LEU A 213 9.99 4.39 10.68
CA LEU A 213 8.76 3.80 10.23
C LEU A 213 8.44 4.20 8.78
N ALA A 214 8.67 5.47 8.41
CA ALA A 214 8.51 5.95 7.04
C ALA A 214 9.46 5.23 6.08
N ILE A 215 10.73 5.03 6.45
CA ILE A 215 11.72 4.30 5.66
C ILE A 215 11.26 2.86 5.43
N MET A 216 10.69 2.21 6.44
CA MET A 216 10.24 0.81 6.36
C MET A 216 8.97 0.62 5.51
N ILE A 217 8.02 1.55 5.55
CA ILE A 217 6.77 1.43 4.78
C ILE A 217 6.91 1.93 3.34
N LEU A 218 7.90 2.79 3.05
CA LEU A 218 8.15 3.35 1.73
C LEU A 218 8.31 2.27 0.63
N PRO A 219 9.15 1.23 0.79
CA PRO A 219 9.33 0.23 -0.25
C PRO A 219 8.06 -0.58 -0.50
N ILE A 220 7.25 -0.85 0.53
CA ILE A 220 5.98 -1.58 0.41
C ILE A 220 4.97 -0.77 -0.39
N ILE A 221 4.79 0.51 -0.04
CA ILE A 221 3.85 1.39 -0.75
C ILE A 221 4.31 1.60 -2.19
N SER A 222 5.62 1.81 -2.43
CA SER A 222 6.14 2.08 -3.77
C SER A 222 6.07 0.86 -4.68
N SER A 223 6.40 -0.35 -4.19
CA SER A 223 6.33 -1.57 -5.00
C SER A 223 4.90 -1.90 -5.41
N LEU A 224 3.96 -1.86 -4.46
CA LEU A 224 2.55 -2.14 -4.75
C LEU A 224 1.94 -1.08 -5.67
N THR A 225 2.25 0.20 -5.44
CA THR A 225 1.81 1.30 -6.31
C THR A 225 2.35 1.13 -7.73
N ARG A 226 3.63 0.77 -7.90
CA ARG A 226 4.25 0.46 -9.19
C ARG A 226 3.50 -0.66 -9.91
N ASP A 227 3.18 -1.76 -9.23
CA ASP A 227 2.50 -2.89 -9.83
C ASP A 227 1.08 -2.53 -10.29
N ILE A 228 0.36 -1.74 -9.50
CA ILE A 228 -0.95 -1.20 -9.85
C ILE A 228 -0.87 -0.27 -11.07
N MET A 229 0.14 0.60 -11.13
CA MET A 229 0.33 1.50 -12.28
C MET A 229 0.74 0.74 -13.54
N ASN A 230 1.55 -0.33 -13.43
CA ASN A 230 1.91 -1.19 -14.55
C ASN A 230 0.71 -1.97 -15.11
N ALA A 231 -0.31 -2.24 -14.30
CA ALA A 231 -1.54 -2.90 -14.75
C ALA A 231 -2.44 -2.01 -15.64
N VAL A 232 -2.19 -0.70 -15.70
CA VAL A 232 -2.91 0.22 -16.60
C VAL A 232 -2.53 -0.07 -18.06
N PRO A 233 -3.51 -0.36 -18.97
CA PRO A 233 -3.23 -0.69 -20.35
C PRO A 233 -2.51 0.45 -21.11
N ASN A 234 -1.60 0.07 -22.01
CA ASN A 234 -0.88 1.05 -22.84
C ASN A 234 -1.83 1.85 -23.76
N SER A 235 -2.93 1.25 -24.18
CA SER A 235 -3.96 1.94 -24.98
C SER A 235 -4.51 3.20 -24.30
N GLN A 236 -4.63 3.20 -22.97
CA GLN A 236 -5.05 4.40 -22.22
C GLN A 236 -3.98 5.49 -22.21
N ARG A 237 -2.70 5.09 -22.13
CA ARG A 237 -1.57 6.05 -22.23
C ARG A 237 -1.49 6.68 -23.61
N GLU A 238 -1.60 5.85 -24.64
CA GLU A 238 -1.56 6.27 -26.05
C GLU A 238 -2.77 7.14 -26.42
N ALA A 239 -3.97 6.83 -25.93
CA ALA A 239 -5.17 7.63 -26.17
C ALA A 239 -5.02 9.06 -25.62
N VAL A 240 -4.47 9.22 -24.42
CA VAL A 240 -4.24 10.56 -23.82
C VAL A 240 -3.19 11.33 -24.63
N LEU A 241 -2.11 10.68 -25.05
CA LEU A 241 -1.07 11.30 -25.89
C LEU A 241 -1.59 11.67 -27.28
N ALA A 242 -2.48 10.86 -27.89
CA ALA A 242 -3.09 11.14 -29.18
C ALA A 242 -3.96 12.40 -29.17
N LEU A 243 -4.51 12.78 -28.00
CA LEU A 243 -5.24 14.03 -27.81
C LEU A 243 -4.31 15.26 -27.63
N GLY A 244 -2.99 15.11 -27.82
CA GLY A 244 -2.03 16.20 -27.69
C GLY A 244 -1.57 16.51 -26.28
N ALA A 245 -1.86 15.63 -25.30
CA ALA A 245 -1.44 15.83 -23.91
C ALA A 245 0.08 15.67 -23.75
N THR A 246 0.65 16.41 -22.81
CA THR A 246 2.04 16.27 -22.38
C THR A 246 2.25 14.94 -21.61
N ARG A 247 3.51 14.51 -21.47
CA ARG A 247 3.84 13.32 -20.67
C ARG A 247 3.33 13.41 -19.22
N TRP A 248 3.40 14.60 -18.62
CA TRP A 248 2.90 14.81 -17.26
C TRP A 248 1.38 14.66 -17.17
N GLU A 249 0.65 15.22 -18.12
CA GLU A 249 -0.80 15.08 -18.20
C GLU A 249 -1.21 13.64 -18.44
N MET A 250 -0.47 12.90 -19.28
CA MET A 250 -0.69 11.47 -19.49
C MET A 250 -0.50 10.68 -18.19
N ILE A 251 0.57 10.93 -17.42
CA ILE A 251 0.79 10.29 -16.12
C ILE A 251 -0.36 10.62 -15.16
N ARG A 252 -0.73 11.89 -15.06
CA ARG A 252 -1.75 12.35 -14.12
C ARG A 252 -3.15 11.83 -14.46
N ILE A 253 -3.56 11.89 -15.72
CA ILE A 253 -4.92 11.57 -16.18
C ILE A 253 -5.04 10.10 -16.58
N GLY A 254 -4.08 9.59 -17.38
CA GLY A 254 -4.10 8.25 -17.93
C GLY A 254 -3.70 7.17 -16.92
N VAL A 255 -2.75 7.47 -16.02
CA VAL A 255 -2.21 6.48 -15.09
C VAL A 255 -2.69 6.70 -13.65
N LEU A 256 -2.33 7.82 -13.01
CA LEU A 256 -2.63 8.05 -11.58
C LEU A 256 -4.13 8.07 -11.29
N ARG A 257 -4.92 8.71 -12.14
CA ARG A 257 -6.38 8.78 -11.97
C ARG A 257 -7.03 7.39 -12.05
N ASN A 258 -6.55 6.53 -12.93
CA ASN A 258 -7.08 5.17 -13.09
C ASN A 258 -6.58 4.23 -11.98
N SER A 259 -5.38 4.46 -11.45
CA SER A 259 -4.75 3.67 -10.40
C SER A 259 -5.14 4.10 -8.98
N ARG A 260 -5.88 5.20 -8.79
CA ARG A 260 -6.12 5.83 -7.48
C ARG A 260 -6.67 4.88 -6.41
N ILE A 261 -7.59 3.99 -6.77
CA ILE A 261 -8.21 3.05 -5.83
C ILE A 261 -7.15 2.07 -5.31
N GLY A 262 -6.33 1.54 -6.22
CA GLY A 262 -5.24 0.65 -5.87
C GLY A 262 -4.14 1.35 -5.07
N ILE A 263 -3.78 2.59 -5.44
CA ILE A 263 -2.79 3.41 -4.70
C ILE A 263 -3.25 3.62 -3.25
N VAL A 264 -4.53 3.94 -3.04
CA VAL A 264 -5.07 4.06 -1.67
C VAL A 264 -5.00 2.71 -0.96
N GLY A 265 -5.26 1.59 -1.64
CA GLY A 265 -5.05 0.24 -1.10
C GLY A 265 -3.61 0.00 -0.64
N ALA A 266 -2.62 0.44 -1.43
CA ALA A 266 -1.20 0.35 -1.08
C ALA A 266 -0.86 1.19 0.18
N ILE A 267 -1.40 2.40 0.27
CA ILE A 267 -1.25 3.27 1.45
C ILE A 267 -1.88 2.63 2.69
N MET A 268 -3.05 2.01 2.54
CA MET A 268 -3.72 1.30 3.63
C MET A 268 -2.91 0.11 4.15
N LEU A 269 -2.26 -0.64 3.24
CA LEU A 269 -1.36 -1.72 3.64
C LEU A 269 -0.15 -1.18 4.42
N GLY A 270 0.43 -0.06 3.96
CA GLY A 270 1.49 0.64 4.67
C GLY A 270 1.06 1.13 6.06
N LEU A 271 -0.15 1.68 6.18
CA LEU A 271 -0.74 2.10 7.45
C LEU A 271 -0.91 0.93 8.42
N GLY A 272 -1.46 -0.20 7.94
CA GLY A 272 -1.63 -1.41 8.77
C GLY A 272 -0.29 -1.89 9.34
N ARG A 273 0.78 -1.88 8.54
CA ARG A 273 2.13 -2.18 8.99
C ARG A 273 2.65 -1.16 10.01
N ALA A 274 2.42 0.14 9.77
CA ALA A 274 2.87 1.21 10.65
C ALA A 274 2.23 1.14 12.04
N LEU A 275 0.93 0.82 12.13
CA LEU A 275 0.21 0.69 13.40
C LEU A 275 0.71 -0.49 14.26
N GLY A 276 1.16 -1.57 13.62
CA GLY A 276 1.62 -2.79 14.29
C GLY A 276 3.13 -2.92 14.43
N GLU A 277 3.92 -1.91 14.01
CA GLU A 277 5.37 -2.01 14.11
C GLU A 277 5.82 -1.91 15.57
N THR A 278 6.60 -2.90 15.98
CA THR A 278 6.99 -3.08 17.37
C THR A 278 8.47 -2.80 17.57
N MET A 279 9.34 -3.65 16.99
CA MET A 279 10.77 -3.72 17.34
C MET A 279 11.54 -2.47 16.93
N ALA A 280 11.38 -2.00 15.68
CA ALA A 280 12.10 -0.83 15.22
C ALA A 280 11.70 0.43 15.98
N VAL A 281 10.42 0.57 16.32
CA VAL A 281 9.89 1.71 17.08
C VAL A 281 10.35 1.68 18.51
N THR A 282 10.27 0.55 19.23
CA THR A 282 10.70 0.41 20.62
C THR A 282 12.15 0.86 20.84
N MET A 283 13.02 0.60 19.87
CA MET A 283 14.46 0.95 19.98
C MET A 283 14.74 2.45 19.93
N VAL A 284 13.87 3.27 19.33
CA VAL A 284 14.15 4.68 19.03
C VAL A 284 13.12 5.67 19.52
N ILE A 285 11.98 5.22 20.06
CA ILE A 285 10.90 6.11 20.50
C ILE A 285 11.14 6.72 21.87
N GLY A 286 11.99 6.09 22.69
CA GLY A 286 12.36 6.55 24.02
C GLY A 286 11.53 5.99 25.17
N ASN A 287 10.51 5.17 24.88
CA ASN A 287 9.72 4.35 25.84
C ASN A 287 9.22 5.10 27.09
N HIS A 288 8.75 6.32 26.91
CA HIS A 288 8.19 7.11 28.02
C HIS A 288 6.68 7.33 27.79
N PRO A 289 5.82 6.93 28.74
CA PRO A 289 4.36 7.05 28.63
C PRO A 289 3.90 8.51 28.84
N SER A 290 4.19 9.41 27.91
CA SER A 290 3.81 10.82 28.00
C SER A 290 3.19 11.35 26.70
N ILE A 291 2.29 12.32 26.85
CA ILE A 291 1.74 13.08 25.73
C ILE A 291 2.43 14.43 25.70
N ALA A 292 3.46 14.55 24.88
CA ALA A 292 4.18 15.79 24.69
C ALA A 292 3.75 16.50 23.40
N LYS A 293 3.80 17.84 23.40
CA LYS A 293 3.55 18.64 22.18
C LYS A 293 4.74 18.62 21.22
N SER A 294 5.95 18.38 21.74
CA SER A 294 7.16 18.33 20.93
C SER A 294 7.35 16.98 20.27
N LEU A 295 7.71 17.00 19.00
CA LEU A 295 8.05 15.81 18.22
C LEU A 295 9.41 15.20 18.60
N PHE A 296 10.27 15.94 19.33
CA PHE A 296 11.52 15.41 19.86
C PHE A 296 11.32 14.66 21.18
N ALA A 297 10.18 14.86 21.85
CA ALA A 297 9.93 14.23 23.13
C ALA A 297 9.87 12.70 22.99
N PRO A 298 10.43 11.97 23.96
CA PRO A 298 10.19 10.55 24.10
C PRO A 298 8.70 10.25 24.21
N ALA A 299 8.28 9.17 23.61
CA ALA A 299 6.90 8.70 23.62
C ALA A 299 6.90 7.17 23.75
N ASN A 300 5.72 6.57 23.68
CA ASN A 300 5.58 5.13 23.59
C ASN A 300 4.37 4.78 22.71
N THR A 301 4.37 3.60 22.08
CA THR A 301 3.24 3.11 21.28
C THR A 301 2.59 1.91 21.95
N LEU A 302 1.37 1.56 21.52
CA LEU A 302 0.68 0.36 22.02
C LEU A 302 1.49 -0.93 21.78
N ALA A 303 2.13 -1.04 20.64
CA ALA A 303 2.95 -2.21 20.33
C ALA A 303 4.30 -2.20 21.06
N SER A 304 4.93 -1.02 21.22
CA SER A 304 6.24 -0.91 21.87
C SER A 304 6.17 -1.13 23.39
N VAL A 305 5.12 -0.67 24.08
CA VAL A 305 4.95 -0.93 25.51
C VAL A 305 4.75 -2.42 25.80
N ILE A 306 3.96 -3.12 24.97
CA ILE A 306 3.80 -4.57 25.11
C ILE A 306 5.15 -5.28 24.98
N ALA A 307 5.94 -4.94 23.96
CA ALA A 307 7.24 -5.57 23.73
C ALA A 307 8.27 -5.24 24.81
N GLY A 308 8.24 -4.02 25.35
CA GLY A 308 9.20 -3.57 26.38
C GLY A 308 8.86 -4.12 27.77
N GLU A 309 7.59 -4.13 28.15
CA GLU A 309 7.17 -4.33 29.53
C GLU A 309 6.54 -5.69 29.83
N PHE A 310 6.17 -6.48 28.79
CA PHE A 310 5.49 -7.76 29.00
C PHE A 310 6.33 -8.78 29.80
N SER A 311 7.64 -8.79 29.58
CA SER A 311 8.57 -9.68 30.31
C SER A 311 8.85 -9.20 31.76
N GLU A 312 8.55 -7.95 32.07
CA GLU A 312 8.78 -7.32 33.37
C GLU A 312 7.52 -7.34 34.24
N ALA A 313 6.37 -7.71 33.67
CA ALA A 313 5.09 -7.73 34.39
C ALA A 313 5.07 -8.80 35.48
N THR A 314 5.15 -8.35 36.75
CA THR A 314 5.24 -9.22 37.93
C THR A 314 3.88 -9.42 38.62
N SER A 315 2.92 -8.52 38.46
CA SER A 315 1.59 -8.63 39.06
C SER A 315 0.51 -9.00 38.04
N ASP A 316 -0.50 -9.73 38.49
CA ASP A 316 -1.63 -10.13 37.64
C ASP A 316 -2.38 -8.92 37.06
N MET A 317 -2.46 -7.81 37.83
CA MET A 317 -3.10 -6.59 37.37
C MET A 317 -2.28 -5.93 36.25
N TYR A 318 -0.95 -5.88 36.39
CA TYR A 318 -0.05 -5.34 35.39
C TYR A 318 -0.11 -6.14 34.08
N LEU A 319 -0.07 -7.49 34.19
CA LEU A 319 -0.21 -8.37 33.05
C LEU A 319 -1.57 -8.17 32.35
N SER A 320 -2.65 -8.07 33.15
CA SER A 320 -4.01 -7.82 32.62
C SER A 320 -4.10 -6.45 31.92
N ALA A 321 -3.45 -5.41 32.46
CA ALA A 321 -3.41 -4.09 31.82
C ALA A 321 -2.64 -4.11 30.49
N LEU A 322 -1.51 -4.84 30.42
CA LEU A 322 -0.79 -5.02 29.14
C LEU A 322 -1.60 -5.80 28.09
N ILE A 323 -2.37 -6.78 28.53
CA ILE A 323 -3.29 -7.49 27.63
C ILE A 323 -4.42 -6.55 27.16
N GLU A 324 -4.90 -5.66 28.05
CA GLU A 324 -5.88 -4.63 27.68
C GLU A 324 -5.28 -3.60 26.70
N ILE A 325 -3.97 -3.27 26.78
CA ILE A 325 -3.26 -2.50 25.74
C ILE A 325 -3.30 -3.26 24.39
N GLY A 326 -3.12 -4.58 24.40
CA GLY A 326 -3.29 -5.42 23.20
C GLY A 326 -4.70 -5.34 22.61
N LEU A 327 -5.71 -5.35 23.47
CA LEU A 327 -7.11 -5.14 23.07
C LEU A 327 -7.33 -3.72 22.51
N ALA A 328 -6.71 -2.71 23.11
CA ALA A 328 -6.72 -1.33 22.60
C ALA A 328 -6.09 -1.24 21.20
N LEU A 329 -4.95 -1.88 20.98
CA LEU A 329 -4.29 -1.93 19.67
C LEU A 329 -5.21 -2.56 18.61
N PHE A 330 -5.86 -3.66 18.97
CA PHE A 330 -6.81 -4.35 18.10
C PHE A 330 -7.99 -3.43 17.71
N LEU A 331 -8.59 -2.75 18.69
CA LEU A 331 -9.70 -1.81 18.46
C LEU A 331 -9.26 -0.58 17.65
N VAL A 332 -8.13 0.03 17.99
CA VAL A 332 -7.57 1.18 17.25
C VAL A 332 -7.31 0.80 15.80
N THR A 333 -6.73 -0.37 15.57
CA THR A 333 -6.46 -0.86 14.21
C THR A 333 -7.74 -1.05 13.40
N ILE A 334 -8.80 -1.62 13.99
CA ILE A 334 -10.11 -1.76 13.34
C ILE A 334 -10.69 -0.38 13.00
N VAL A 335 -10.71 0.54 13.98
CA VAL A 335 -11.29 1.88 13.80
C VAL A 335 -10.55 2.66 12.71
N VAL A 336 -9.22 2.68 12.75
CA VAL A 336 -8.39 3.38 11.75
C VAL A 336 -8.60 2.77 10.37
N ASN A 337 -8.59 1.45 10.23
CA ASN A 337 -8.86 0.78 8.95
C ASN A 337 -10.29 1.02 8.45
N ALA A 338 -11.28 1.06 9.34
CA ALA A 338 -12.67 1.38 8.97
C ALA A 338 -12.79 2.82 8.47
N ILE A 339 -12.21 3.79 9.18
CA ILE A 339 -12.19 5.21 8.77
C ILE A 339 -11.54 5.35 7.40
N ALA A 340 -10.39 4.73 7.22
CA ALA A 340 -9.65 4.81 5.98
C ALA A 340 -10.44 4.16 4.81
N ARG A 341 -11.11 3.02 5.02
CA ARG A 341 -12.02 2.42 4.02
C ARG A 341 -13.21 3.31 3.70
N LEU A 342 -13.81 3.96 4.69
CA LEU A 342 -14.89 4.92 4.48
C LEU A 342 -14.43 6.12 3.66
N MET A 343 -13.23 6.65 3.91
CA MET A 343 -12.65 7.73 3.11
C MET A 343 -12.47 7.31 1.65
N VAL A 344 -11.93 6.11 1.41
CA VAL A 344 -11.80 5.54 0.06
C VAL A 344 -13.16 5.45 -0.62
N TRP A 345 -14.14 4.86 0.06
CA TRP A 345 -15.49 4.70 -0.48
C TRP A 345 -16.14 6.04 -0.83
N ALA A 346 -15.98 7.06 0.02
CA ALA A 346 -16.50 8.40 -0.23
C ALA A 346 -15.86 9.05 -1.48
N VAL A 347 -14.55 8.86 -1.68
CA VAL A 347 -13.83 9.38 -2.85
C VAL A 347 -14.20 8.61 -4.13
N THR A 348 -14.46 7.30 -4.03
CA THR A 348 -14.76 6.45 -5.19
C THR A 348 -16.21 6.54 -5.63
N ARG A 349 -17.14 6.78 -4.71
CA ARG A 349 -18.57 6.92 -5.01
C ARG A 349 -18.88 8.06 -6.01
N ASN A 350 -18.07 9.13 -5.98
CA ASN A 350 -18.22 10.28 -6.87
C ASN A 350 -17.46 10.12 -8.21
N ALA A 351 -16.89 8.94 -8.50
CA ALA A 351 -16.27 8.65 -9.78
C ALA A 351 -17.34 8.20 -10.78
N PRO A 352 -17.39 8.78 -12.01
CA PRO A 352 -18.26 8.26 -13.05
C PRO A 352 -17.95 6.79 -13.29
N ALA A 353 -19.02 5.97 -13.42
CA ALA A 353 -18.91 4.56 -13.70
C ALA A 353 -17.99 4.34 -14.91
N GLN A 354 -16.95 3.54 -14.73
CA GLN A 354 -16.12 3.11 -15.87
C GLN A 354 -17.02 2.20 -16.73
N VAL A 355 -17.27 2.65 -17.95
CA VAL A 355 -17.88 1.82 -18.99
C VAL A 355 -16.85 0.74 -19.32
N HIS A 356 -17.17 -0.50 -18.98
CA HIS A 356 -16.41 -1.70 -19.34
C HIS A 356 -16.72 -2.09 -20.79
#